data_371011d3d0ffaa8188cccb833e494472
#
_entry.id   371011d3d0ffaa8188cccb833e494472
#
_cell.length_a   1.000
_cell.length_b   1.000
_cell.length_c   1.000
_cell.angle_alpha   90.00
_cell.angle_beta   90.00
_cell.angle_gamma   90.00
#
_symmetry.space_group_name_H-M   'P 1'
#
loop_
_entity.id
_entity.type
_entity.pdbx_description
1 polymer ?
#
loop_
_entity_poly.entity_id
_entity_poly.type
_entity_poly.pdbx_seq_one_letter_code
_entity_poly.pdbx_strand_id
1 'polypeptide(L)'
;DQLDQLDAHIRGADDTPYARGLWKLDVAVPPRYPFEPPKVQFVTPIYHPNIDSAGRICLDVLNMPPKGAWKPALNLSTVLSSIQLLMSHPNPDDGLMADITQQYINDLPAFNKAAAERTRLHATPSYVPKVAGSAPADGEFVLAGEEEPGDSKRQRVE
;
A
#
# COMPACT_ATOMS: atom_id res chain seq x y z
N ASP A 1 -9.68 -16.19 -17.26
CA ASP A 1 -8.37 -15.61 -17.01
C ASP A 1 -8.33 -15.09 -15.58
N GLN A 2 -7.82 -15.92 -14.70
CA GLN A 2 -7.77 -15.62 -13.27
C GLN A 2 -6.57 -14.71 -13.01
N LEU A 3 -6.84 -13.51 -12.47
CA LEU A 3 -5.80 -12.65 -11.93
C LEU A 3 -5.29 -13.28 -10.63
N ASP A 4 -3.97 -13.37 -10.47
CA ASP A 4 -3.40 -13.72 -9.19
C ASP A 4 -3.61 -12.55 -8.22
N GLN A 5 -4.25 -12.85 -7.09
CA GLN A 5 -4.53 -11.86 -6.04
C GLN A 5 -3.57 -12.06 -4.88
N LEU A 6 -2.98 -10.97 -4.43
CA LEU A 6 -2.09 -10.94 -3.28
C LEU A 6 -2.52 -9.83 -2.32
N ASP A 7 -2.35 -10.06 -1.03
CA ASP A 7 -2.45 -9.02 -0.03
C ASP A 7 -1.06 -8.47 0.29
N ALA A 8 -0.93 -7.16 0.30
CA ALA A 8 0.27 -6.48 0.78
C ALA A 8 -0.05 -5.63 2.00
N HIS A 9 0.92 -5.47 2.89
CA HIS A 9 0.80 -4.59 4.04
C HIS A 9 1.99 -3.62 4.05
N ILE A 10 1.69 -2.32 4.20
CA ILE A 10 2.69 -1.26 4.27
C ILE A 10 2.58 -0.55 5.62
N ARG A 11 3.72 -0.35 6.29
CA ARG A 11 3.81 0.46 7.50
C ARG A 11 4.05 1.92 7.13
N GLY A 12 3.41 2.83 7.89
CA GLY A 12 3.74 4.25 7.83
C GLY A 12 5.13 4.52 8.43
N ALA A 13 5.90 5.41 7.80
CA ALA A 13 7.21 5.82 8.31
C ALA A 13 7.07 6.66 9.59
N ASP A 14 8.02 6.50 10.53
CA ASP A 14 7.93 7.09 11.87
C ASP A 14 7.97 8.63 11.87
N ASP A 15 8.59 9.25 10.88
CA ASP A 15 8.69 10.70 10.74
C ASP A 15 7.54 11.33 9.95
N THR A 16 6.47 10.58 9.71
CA THR A 16 5.29 11.02 8.94
C THR A 16 4.02 11.00 9.79
N PRO A 17 2.93 11.65 9.36
CA PRO A 17 1.64 11.54 10.03
C PRO A 17 1.03 10.13 9.98
N TYR A 18 1.62 9.24 9.18
CA TYR A 18 1.23 7.84 9.05
C TYR A 18 1.95 6.89 10.02
N ALA A 19 2.79 7.43 10.88
CA ALA A 19 3.51 6.66 11.90
C ALA A 19 2.58 5.75 12.70
N ARG A 20 3.04 4.53 12.99
CA ARG A 20 2.29 3.47 13.68
C ARG A 20 1.09 2.91 12.92
N GLY A 21 0.84 3.37 11.70
CA GLY A 21 -0.20 2.83 10.83
C GLY A 21 0.27 1.59 10.09
N LEU A 22 -0.69 0.71 9.78
CA LEU A 22 -0.52 -0.44 8.92
C LEU A 22 -1.68 -0.46 7.91
N TRP A 23 -1.36 -0.39 6.62
CA TRP A 23 -2.34 -0.40 5.53
C TRP A 23 -2.29 -1.72 4.79
N LYS A 24 -3.47 -2.29 4.58
CA LYS A 24 -3.66 -3.39 3.66
C LYS A 24 -3.90 -2.85 2.25
N LEU A 25 -3.24 -3.47 1.27
CA LEU A 25 -3.41 -3.21 -0.15
C LEU A 25 -3.77 -4.51 -0.87
N ASP A 26 -4.68 -4.42 -1.83
CA ASP A 26 -4.90 -5.49 -2.79
C ASP A 26 -3.93 -5.33 -3.96
N VAL A 27 -3.29 -6.42 -4.34
CA VAL A 27 -2.41 -6.49 -5.51
C VAL A 27 -2.95 -7.54 -6.47
N ALA A 28 -3.35 -7.12 -7.66
CA ALA A 28 -3.77 -8.01 -8.73
C ALA A 28 -2.67 -8.09 -9.79
N VAL A 29 -2.15 -9.29 -10.02
CA VAL A 29 -1.12 -9.56 -11.03
C VAL A 29 -1.82 -9.96 -12.33
N PRO A 30 -1.73 -9.12 -13.40
CA PRO A 30 -2.40 -9.44 -14.66
C PRO A 30 -1.73 -10.60 -15.39
N PRO A 31 -2.45 -11.31 -16.29
CA PRO A 31 -1.89 -12.44 -17.04
C PRO A 31 -0.67 -12.07 -17.88
N ARG A 32 -0.55 -10.81 -18.30
CA ARG A 32 0.60 -10.32 -19.09
C ARG A 32 1.72 -9.74 -18.26
N TYR A 33 1.65 -9.85 -16.93
CA TYR A 33 2.77 -9.48 -16.06
C TYR A 33 4.02 -10.32 -16.44
N PRO A 34 5.22 -9.75 -16.54
CA PRO A 34 5.64 -8.39 -16.18
C PRO A 34 5.55 -7.35 -17.33
N PHE A 35 4.94 -7.68 -18.45
CA PHE A 35 4.76 -6.73 -19.58
C PHE A 35 3.70 -5.66 -19.27
N GLU A 36 2.77 -5.98 -18.40
CA GLU A 36 1.82 -5.04 -17.82
C GLU A 36 2.10 -4.88 -16.33
N PRO A 37 1.86 -3.68 -15.76
CA PRO A 37 2.06 -3.45 -14.34
C PRO A 37 1.05 -4.21 -13.49
N PRO A 38 1.37 -4.51 -12.22
CA PRO A 38 0.38 -4.97 -11.26
C PRO A 38 -0.66 -3.87 -11.02
N LYS A 39 -1.88 -4.28 -10.69
CA LYS A 39 -2.93 -3.36 -10.21
C LYS A 39 -2.89 -3.33 -8.70
N VAL A 40 -2.64 -2.17 -8.12
CA VAL A 40 -2.50 -2.00 -6.67
C VAL A 40 -3.50 -0.96 -6.17
N GLN A 41 -4.20 -1.29 -5.10
CA GLN A 41 -5.22 -0.44 -4.52
C GLN A 41 -5.19 -0.55 -2.99
N PHE A 42 -5.34 0.58 -2.29
CA PHE A 42 -5.52 0.56 -0.85
C PHE A 42 -6.88 0.00 -0.47
N VAL A 43 -6.90 -0.94 0.46
CA VAL A 43 -8.11 -1.43 1.13
C VAL A 43 -8.34 -0.63 2.39
N THR A 44 -7.32 -0.46 3.22
CA THR A 44 -7.38 0.41 4.39
C THR A 44 -7.44 1.87 3.97
N PRO A 45 -8.40 2.67 4.45
CA PRO A 45 -8.48 4.09 4.12
C PRO A 45 -7.24 4.86 4.54
N ILE A 46 -6.83 5.82 3.72
CA ILE A 46 -5.69 6.71 3.98
C ILE A 46 -6.03 8.15 3.58
N TYR A 47 -5.61 9.10 4.38
CA TYR A 47 -5.73 10.53 4.09
C TYR A 47 -4.46 11.03 3.39
N HIS A 48 -4.49 11.11 2.05
CA HIS A 48 -3.30 11.39 1.25
C HIS A 48 -3.67 12.11 -0.05
N PRO A 49 -2.89 13.11 -0.51
CA PRO A 49 -3.19 13.85 -1.74
C PRO A 49 -3.28 12.98 -3.00
N ASN A 50 -2.47 11.92 -3.09
CA ASN A 50 -2.33 11.09 -4.29
C ASN A 50 -3.10 9.77 -4.22
N ILE A 51 -3.89 9.56 -3.18
CA ILE A 51 -4.68 8.33 -2.98
C ILE A 51 -6.12 8.73 -2.69
N ASP A 52 -7.05 8.26 -3.52
CA ASP A 52 -8.45 8.65 -3.39
C ASP A 52 -9.22 7.78 -2.37
N SER A 53 -10.49 8.13 -2.15
CA SER A 53 -11.36 7.43 -1.20
C SER A 53 -11.68 5.98 -1.59
N ALA A 54 -11.52 5.62 -2.86
CA ALA A 54 -11.63 4.26 -3.35
C ALA A 54 -10.32 3.46 -3.23
N GLY A 55 -9.23 4.08 -2.79
CA GLY A 55 -7.92 3.46 -2.66
C GLY A 55 -7.08 3.50 -3.92
N ARG A 56 -7.50 4.20 -4.97
CA ARG A 56 -6.73 4.36 -6.20
C ARG A 56 -5.52 5.25 -5.96
N ILE A 57 -4.39 4.89 -6.58
CA ILE A 57 -3.09 5.51 -6.37
C ILE A 57 -2.66 6.21 -7.65
N CYS A 58 -2.33 7.50 -7.56
CA CYS A 58 -1.67 8.23 -8.63
C CYS A 58 -0.15 8.04 -8.52
N LEU A 59 0.39 7.10 -9.27
CA LEU A 59 1.81 6.77 -9.27
C LEU A 59 2.22 6.27 -10.66
N ASP A 60 3.28 6.85 -11.21
CA ASP A 60 3.73 6.61 -12.58
C ASP A 60 4.13 5.15 -12.85
N VAL A 61 4.80 4.48 -11.92
CA VAL A 61 5.22 3.08 -12.07
C VAL A 61 4.05 2.09 -12.12
N LEU A 62 2.84 2.50 -11.77
CA LEU A 62 1.62 1.68 -11.89
C LEU A 62 0.96 1.79 -13.27
N ASN A 63 1.49 2.60 -14.16
CA ASN A 63 0.90 2.86 -15.48
C ASN A 63 1.90 2.60 -16.60
N MET A 64 1.35 2.20 -17.74
CA MET A 64 2.12 1.97 -18.96
C MET A 64 2.59 3.29 -19.59
N PRO A 65 3.80 3.30 -20.23
CA PRO A 65 4.20 4.43 -21.07
C PRO A 65 3.18 4.69 -22.20
N PRO A 66 3.04 5.94 -22.71
CA PRO A 66 3.82 7.13 -22.35
C PRO A 66 3.36 7.88 -21.09
N LYS A 67 2.16 7.58 -20.57
CA LYS A 67 1.63 8.25 -19.36
C LYS A 67 2.34 7.83 -18.09
N GLY A 68 2.77 6.59 -18.01
CA GLY A 68 3.43 6.02 -16.85
C GLY A 68 4.87 5.61 -17.13
N ALA A 69 5.48 5.00 -16.13
CA ALA A 69 6.89 4.62 -16.11
C ALA A 69 7.11 3.11 -15.91
N TRP A 70 6.07 2.29 -16.02
CA TRP A 70 6.22 0.85 -15.87
C TRP A 70 7.18 0.26 -16.89
N LYS A 71 8.05 -0.63 -16.42
CA LYS A 71 8.98 -1.43 -17.24
C LYS A 71 8.96 -2.87 -16.78
N PRO A 72 9.12 -3.86 -17.69
CA PRO A 72 9.18 -5.27 -17.29
C PRO A 72 10.32 -5.63 -16.33
N ALA A 73 11.34 -4.80 -16.25
CA ALA A 73 12.45 -4.96 -15.29
C ALA A 73 12.06 -4.61 -13.85
N LEU A 74 10.96 -3.91 -13.64
CA LEU A 74 10.42 -3.62 -12.32
C LEU A 74 9.72 -4.87 -11.74
N ASN A 75 9.59 -4.92 -10.42
CA ASN A 75 8.93 -6.01 -9.71
C ASN A 75 8.00 -5.47 -8.62
N LEU A 76 7.26 -6.36 -7.96
CA LEU A 76 6.32 -5.99 -6.90
C LEU A 76 7.01 -5.28 -5.73
N SER A 77 8.21 -5.72 -5.37
CA SER A 77 9.01 -5.07 -4.31
C SER A 77 9.30 -3.61 -4.64
N THR A 78 9.71 -3.33 -5.87
CA THR A 78 9.96 -1.95 -6.36
C THR A 78 8.69 -1.11 -6.33
N VAL A 79 7.57 -1.67 -6.78
CA VAL A 79 6.27 -0.98 -6.76
C VAL A 79 5.84 -0.63 -5.33
N LEU A 80 5.91 -1.58 -4.41
CA LEU A 80 5.53 -1.36 -3.01
C LEU A 80 6.46 -0.37 -2.32
N SER A 81 7.75 -0.40 -2.61
CA SER A 81 8.71 0.61 -2.12
C SER A 81 8.38 2.00 -2.66
N SER A 82 7.97 2.11 -3.92
CA SER A 82 7.55 3.37 -4.53
C SER A 82 6.26 3.92 -3.90
N ILE A 83 5.30 3.05 -3.57
CA ILE A 83 4.08 3.43 -2.85
C ILE A 83 4.43 3.93 -1.45
N GLN A 84 5.31 3.26 -0.74
CA GLN A 84 5.76 3.68 0.59
C GLN A 84 6.46 5.03 0.55
N LEU A 85 7.29 5.26 -0.45
CA LEU A 85 7.94 6.55 -0.68
C LEU A 85 6.89 7.65 -0.97
N LEU A 86 5.87 7.36 -1.78
CA LEU A 86 4.77 8.28 -2.05
C LEU A 86 3.99 8.63 -0.78
N MET A 87 3.76 7.67 0.11
CA MET A 87 3.13 7.93 1.40
C MET A 87 3.92 8.97 2.21
N SER A 88 5.24 8.85 2.24
CA SER A 88 6.11 9.76 2.99
C SER A 88 6.31 11.10 2.30
N HIS A 89 6.27 11.12 0.98
CA HIS A 89 6.54 12.30 0.15
C HIS A 89 5.40 12.48 -0.87
N PRO A 90 4.27 13.08 -0.47
CA PRO A 90 3.18 13.38 -1.40
C PRO A 90 3.64 14.23 -2.56
N ASN A 91 3.09 13.97 -3.76
CA ASN A 91 3.31 14.78 -4.95
C ASN A 91 2.12 15.71 -5.18
N PRO A 92 2.21 17.00 -4.84
CA PRO A 92 1.09 17.92 -4.99
C PRO A 92 0.74 18.24 -6.44
N ASP A 93 1.64 17.99 -7.38
CA ASP A 93 1.40 18.25 -8.82
C ASP A 93 0.44 17.23 -9.44
N ASP A 94 0.35 16.02 -8.86
CA ASP A 94 -0.51 14.93 -9.33
C ASP A 94 -1.59 14.56 -8.29
N GLY A 95 -2.18 15.56 -7.63
CA GLY A 95 -3.19 15.32 -6.60
C GLY A 95 -4.50 14.73 -7.16
N LEU A 96 -4.95 13.60 -6.61
CA LEU A 96 -6.27 13.01 -6.87
C LEU A 96 -7.37 13.63 -6.00
N MET A 97 -7.02 14.07 -4.80
CA MET A 97 -7.90 14.65 -3.81
C MET A 97 -7.62 16.15 -3.69
N ALA A 98 -8.39 16.97 -4.40
CA ALA A 98 -8.15 18.41 -4.50
C ALA A 98 -8.08 19.11 -3.15
N ASP A 99 -9.03 18.86 -2.25
CA ASP A 99 -9.08 19.47 -0.93
C ASP A 99 -7.90 19.09 -0.05
N ILE A 100 -7.51 17.80 -0.08
CA ILE A 100 -6.35 17.29 0.67
C ILE A 100 -5.06 17.87 0.11
N THR A 101 -4.94 17.95 -1.22
CA THR A 101 -3.78 18.55 -1.89
C THR A 101 -3.62 20.01 -1.52
N GLN A 102 -4.70 20.78 -1.54
CA GLN A 102 -4.67 22.19 -1.14
C GLN A 102 -4.30 22.37 0.34
N GLN A 103 -4.81 21.52 1.22
CA GLN A 103 -4.44 21.54 2.63
C GLN A 103 -2.94 21.21 2.81
N TYR A 104 -2.43 20.22 2.09
CA TYR A 104 -1.01 19.86 2.12
C TYR A 104 -0.10 21.01 1.70
N ILE A 105 -0.50 21.74 0.65
CA ILE A 105 0.27 22.89 0.15
C ILE A 105 0.18 24.10 1.10
N ASN A 106 -1.02 24.44 1.57
CA ASN A 106 -1.29 25.71 2.22
C ASN A 106 -1.31 25.66 3.74
N ASP A 107 -1.55 24.49 4.33
CA ASP A 107 -1.64 24.30 5.78
C ASP A 107 -1.13 22.91 6.18
N LEU A 108 0.17 22.74 6.10
CA LEU A 108 0.82 21.46 6.43
C LEU A 108 0.53 20.98 7.86
N PRO A 109 0.51 21.84 8.90
CA PRO A 109 0.14 21.39 10.26
C PRO A 109 -1.27 20.80 10.33
N ALA A 110 -2.25 21.43 9.66
CA ALA A 110 -3.62 20.90 9.61
C ALA A 110 -3.71 19.59 8.81
N PHE A 111 -2.98 19.49 7.70
CA PHE A 111 -2.85 18.23 6.95
C PHE A 111 -2.27 17.11 7.83
N ASN A 112 -1.16 17.36 8.50
CA ASN A 112 -0.51 16.36 9.36
C ASN A 112 -1.43 15.90 10.48
N LYS A 113 -2.17 16.82 11.10
CA LYS A 113 -3.16 16.49 12.14
C LYS A 113 -4.29 15.61 11.59
N ALA A 114 -4.86 15.95 10.45
CA ALA A 114 -5.94 15.19 9.83
C ALA A 114 -5.46 13.81 9.40
N ALA A 115 -4.29 13.71 8.78
CA ALA A 115 -3.72 12.45 8.35
C ALA A 115 -3.39 11.52 9.54
N ALA A 116 -2.83 12.07 10.62
CA ALA A 116 -2.55 11.31 11.84
C ALA A 116 -3.82 10.80 12.50
N GLU A 117 -4.88 11.61 12.57
CA GLU A 117 -6.18 11.21 13.12
C GLU A 117 -6.83 10.10 12.30
N ARG A 118 -6.82 10.19 10.98
CA ARG A 118 -7.32 9.14 10.09
C ARG A 118 -6.52 7.86 10.18
N THR A 119 -5.20 7.96 10.35
CA THR A 119 -4.33 6.82 10.62
C THR A 119 -4.73 6.11 11.92
N ARG A 120 -4.94 6.88 12.97
CA ARG A 120 -5.39 6.35 14.26
C ARG A 120 -6.74 5.64 14.16
N LEU A 121 -7.68 6.20 13.40
CA LEU A 121 -9.05 5.65 13.26
C LEU A 121 -9.10 4.38 12.41
N HIS A 122 -8.31 4.30 11.34
CA HIS A 122 -8.47 3.28 10.30
C HIS A 122 -7.30 2.32 10.14
N ALA A 123 -6.10 2.73 10.50
CA ALA A 123 -4.88 2.01 10.20
C ALA A 123 -4.06 1.60 11.44
N THR A 124 -4.65 1.71 12.65
CA THR A 124 -3.99 1.27 13.88
C THR A 124 -4.62 -0.05 14.31
N PRO A 125 -4.04 -1.20 13.95
CA PRO A 125 -4.59 -2.49 14.31
C PRO A 125 -4.43 -2.76 15.80
N SER A 126 -5.43 -3.41 16.40
CA SER A 126 -5.37 -3.91 17.79
C SER A 126 -4.34 -5.04 17.96
N TYR A 127 -3.91 -5.61 16.86
CA TYR A 127 -2.91 -6.69 16.79
C TYR A 127 -1.95 -6.44 15.64
N VAL A 128 -0.68 -6.32 15.96
CA VAL A 128 0.40 -6.32 14.96
C VAL A 128 0.96 -7.73 14.90
N PRO A 129 0.85 -8.46 13.78
CA PRO A 129 1.52 -9.75 13.63
C PRO A 129 3.01 -9.55 13.86
N LYS A 130 3.59 -10.28 14.81
CA LYS A 130 5.05 -10.35 14.93
C LYS A 130 5.55 -11.12 13.72
N VAL A 131 6.17 -10.42 12.78
CA VAL A 131 6.97 -11.06 11.76
C VAL A 131 8.18 -11.69 12.48
N ALA A 132 8.30 -13.01 12.41
CA ALA A 132 9.40 -13.70 13.02
C ALA A 132 10.69 -13.37 12.25
N GLY A 133 11.60 -12.65 12.91
CA GLY A 133 12.97 -12.48 12.45
C GLY A 133 13.37 -11.03 12.16
N SER A 134 14.25 -10.52 13.02
CA SER A 134 15.03 -9.29 12.96
C SER A 134 14.26 -7.95 12.93
N ALA A 135 14.78 -7.00 13.72
CA ALA A 135 14.30 -5.63 13.75
C ALA A 135 14.39 -4.99 12.37
N PRO A 136 13.29 -4.42 11.84
CA PRO A 136 13.33 -3.80 10.54
C PRO A 136 14.02 -2.45 10.59
N ALA A 137 14.92 -2.26 9.65
CA ALA A 137 15.28 -0.94 9.18
C ALA A 137 14.04 -0.34 8.46
N ASP A 138 13.88 0.97 8.56
CA ASP A 138 12.81 1.74 7.93
C ASP A 138 12.50 1.25 6.51
N GLY A 139 11.30 0.75 6.27
CA GLY A 139 10.86 0.41 4.93
C GLY A 139 10.32 -1.02 4.70
N GLU A 140 9.76 -1.67 5.71
CA GLU A 140 9.26 -3.05 5.54
C GLU A 140 7.80 -3.12 5.08
N PHE A 141 7.57 -3.89 4.04
CA PHE A 141 6.26 -4.35 3.59
C PHE A 141 6.24 -5.89 3.60
N VAL A 142 5.07 -6.47 3.82
CA VAL A 142 4.87 -7.93 3.82
C VAL A 142 3.91 -8.29 2.70
N LEU A 143 4.33 -9.24 1.87
CA LEU A 143 3.46 -9.91 0.92
C LEU A 143 2.95 -11.19 1.58
N ALA A 144 1.64 -11.33 1.73
CA ALA A 144 1.00 -12.57 2.14
C ALA A 144 0.31 -13.20 0.93
N GLY A 145 0.68 -14.43 0.60
CA GLY A 145 -0.07 -15.25 -0.35
C GLY A 145 -1.32 -15.84 0.31
N GLU A 146 -2.33 -16.20 -0.47
CA GLU A 146 -3.49 -16.94 0.02
C GLU A 146 -3.04 -18.25 0.66
N GLU A 147 -3.34 -18.42 1.95
CA GLU A 147 -3.25 -19.75 2.58
C GLU A 147 -4.41 -20.59 2.06
N GLU A 148 -4.10 -21.63 1.32
CA GLU A 148 -5.06 -22.69 1.02
C GLU A 148 -5.59 -23.29 2.33
N PRO A 149 -6.90 -23.51 2.47
CA PRO A 149 -7.45 -24.18 3.64
C PRO A 149 -6.96 -25.62 3.67
N GLY A 150 -5.99 -25.90 4.52
CA GLY A 150 -5.44 -27.22 4.74
C GLY A 150 -6.50 -28.20 5.20
N ASP A 151 -6.75 -29.22 4.38
CA ASP A 151 -7.62 -30.35 4.65
C ASP A 151 -7.05 -31.20 5.82
N SER A 152 -7.58 -30.97 7.00
CA SER A 152 -7.29 -31.75 8.20
C SER A 152 -8.08 -33.05 8.20
N LYS A 153 -7.71 -34.01 7.38
CA LYS A 153 -8.13 -35.40 7.62
C LYS A 153 -7.10 -36.12 8.46
N ARG A 154 -7.22 -36.03 9.77
CA ARG A 154 -6.66 -36.99 10.70
C ARG A 154 -7.58 -38.22 10.70
N GLN A 155 -7.20 -39.25 9.98
CA GLN A 155 -7.70 -40.60 10.22
C GLN A 155 -7.00 -41.17 11.44
N ARG A 156 -7.79 -41.43 12.47
CA ARG A 156 -7.42 -42.30 13.56
C ARG A 156 -7.61 -43.76 13.07
N VAL A 157 -6.57 -44.54 13.12
CA VAL A 157 -6.65 -46.00 12.98
C VAL A 157 -6.30 -46.59 14.35
N GLU A 158 -7.15 -47.46 14.77
CA GLU A 158 -7.04 -48.28 15.98
C GLU A 158 -5.85 -49.22 15.93
#